data_fe5b8ba3d3ccf64bb66b4cc76df3f168
#
_entry.id   fe5b8ba3d3ccf64bb66b4cc76df3f168
#
_cell.length_a   1.000
_cell.length_b   1.000
_cell.length_c   1.000
_cell.angle_alpha   90.00
_cell.angle_beta   90.00
_cell.angle_gamma   90.00
#
_symmetry.space_group_name_H-M   'P 1'
#
loop_
_entity.id
_entity.type
_entity.pdbx_description
1 polymer ?
#
loop_
_entity_poly.entity_id
_entity_poly.type
_entity_poly.pdbx_seq_one_letter_code
_entity_poly.pdbx_strand_id
1 'polypeptide(L)'
;DAPQFSAQFNSFTIDECPKAMDIMISGFQYLAIEALTRMEQHRHNGKIIFILKTHPTMSDTIHSATLRNSTSAPANPFVAAAEAAFATFAENIIAYTTDKQNISVLLVTGDTQNETMQKDNNLATWLASYLDAYDSLKTKPSAKNSLTWIKAGAKNPGSFSLFK
;
A
#
# COMPACT_ATOMS: atom_id res chain seq x y z
N ASP A 1 0.93 -7.28 2.76
CA ASP A 1 1.68 -7.31 4.04
C ASP A 1 2.96 -8.12 3.84
N ALA A 2 4.05 -7.44 3.37
CA ALA A 2 5.32 -8.10 3.08
C ALA A 2 5.92 -8.83 4.30
N PRO A 3 5.89 -8.30 5.53
CA PRO A 3 6.33 -9.03 6.72
C PRO A 3 5.62 -10.36 6.94
N GLN A 4 4.31 -10.41 6.73
CA GLN A 4 3.51 -11.62 6.87
C GLN A 4 3.88 -12.65 5.79
N PHE A 5 4.02 -12.20 4.55
CA PHE A 5 4.45 -13.06 3.46
C PHE A 5 5.88 -13.55 3.64
N SER A 6 6.79 -12.73 4.19
CA SER A 6 8.16 -13.15 4.51
C SER A 6 8.20 -14.28 5.54
N ALA A 7 7.26 -14.29 6.49
CA ALA A 7 7.13 -15.39 7.44
C ALA A 7 6.57 -16.68 6.80
N GLN A 8 5.67 -16.53 5.83
CA GLN A 8 5.02 -17.63 5.13
C GLN A 8 5.88 -18.23 4.02
N PHE A 9 6.53 -17.40 3.22
CA PHE A 9 7.37 -17.77 2.08
C PHE A 9 8.85 -17.56 2.44
N ASN A 10 9.39 -18.47 3.24
CA ASN A 10 10.77 -18.41 3.72
C ASN A 10 11.75 -19.27 2.91
N SER A 11 11.26 -20.07 1.99
CA SER A 11 12.06 -20.85 1.05
C SER A 11 12.03 -20.24 -0.35
N PHE A 12 13.13 -20.43 -1.11
CA PHE A 12 13.23 -19.96 -2.49
C PHE A 12 13.38 -21.17 -3.40
N THR A 13 12.26 -21.82 -3.68
CA THR A 13 12.19 -23.02 -4.52
C THR A 13 11.22 -22.82 -5.66
N ILE A 14 11.37 -23.62 -6.73
CA ILE A 14 10.51 -23.54 -7.92
C ILE A 14 9.05 -23.89 -7.60
N ASP A 15 8.82 -24.78 -6.61
CA ASP A 15 7.50 -25.20 -6.22
C ASP A 15 6.73 -24.11 -5.44
N GLU A 16 7.43 -23.17 -4.82
CA GLU A 16 6.85 -22.03 -4.15
C GLU A 16 6.40 -20.92 -5.12
N CYS A 17 6.99 -20.87 -6.33
CA CYS A 17 6.73 -19.81 -7.30
C CYS A 17 5.25 -19.66 -7.68
N PRO A 18 4.51 -20.72 -8.11
CA PRO A 18 3.09 -20.60 -8.44
C PRO A 18 2.24 -20.13 -7.25
N LYS A 19 2.51 -20.65 -6.05
CA LYS A 19 1.78 -20.25 -4.85
C LYS A 19 2.01 -18.79 -4.50
N ALA A 20 3.26 -18.32 -4.61
CA ALA A 20 3.62 -16.95 -4.38
C ALA A 20 2.90 -16.01 -5.36
N MET A 21 2.88 -16.37 -6.65
CA MET A 21 2.17 -15.61 -7.68
C MET A 21 0.67 -15.51 -7.39
N ASP A 22 0.02 -16.62 -7.07
CA ASP A 22 -1.42 -16.65 -6.81
C ASP A 22 -1.81 -15.84 -5.57
N ILE A 23 -1.11 -16.03 -4.48
CA ILE A 23 -1.47 -15.44 -3.18
C ILE A 23 -1.04 -13.97 -3.12
N MET A 24 0.18 -13.66 -3.56
CA MET A 24 0.77 -12.35 -3.34
C MET A 24 0.59 -11.38 -4.51
N ILE A 25 0.27 -11.86 -5.72
CA ILE A 25 0.13 -11.00 -6.90
C ILE A 25 -1.29 -11.07 -7.45
N SER A 26 -1.75 -12.23 -7.91
CA SER A 26 -3.04 -12.35 -8.60
C SER A 26 -4.23 -12.01 -7.70
N GLY A 27 -4.20 -12.41 -6.42
CA GLY A 27 -5.32 -12.23 -5.50
C GLY A 27 -5.73 -10.78 -5.29
N PHE A 28 -4.78 -9.89 -5.03
CA PHE A 28 -5.11 -8.47 -4.85
C PHE A 28 -5.49 -7.77 -6.17
N GLN A 29 -4.93 -8.21 -7.29
CA GLN A 29 -5.28 -7.67 -8.60
C GLN A 29 -6.73 -8.00 -8.95
N TYR A 30 -7.15 -9.26 -8.78
CA TYR A 30 -8.54 -9.69 -9.01
C TYR A 30 -9.51 -8.91 -8.13
N LEU A 31 -9.18 -8.77 -6.82
CA LEU A 31 -10.03 -8.01 -5.90
C LEU A 31 -10.17 -6.54 -6.31
N ALA A 32 -9.08 -5.89 -6.70
CA ALA A 32 -9.10 -4.49 -7.12
C ALA A 32 -9.88 -4.30 -8.42
N ILE A 33 -9.70 -5.17 -9.42
CA ILE A 33 -10.42 -5.11 -10.69
C ILE A 33 -11.92 -5.31 -10.46
N GLU A 34 -12.30 -6.30 -9.64
CA GLU A 34 -13.70 -6.56 -9.32
C GLU A 34 -14.34 -5.37 -8.59
N ALA A 35 -13.65 -4.79 -7.61
CA ALA A 35 -14.14 -3.61 -6.91
C ALA A 35 -14.33 -2.42 -7.86
N LEU A 36 -13.36 -2.14 -8.73
CA LEU A 36 -13.46 -1.09 -9.74
C LEU A 36 -14.64 -1.32 -10.69
N THR A 37 -14.77 -2.53 -11.21
CA THR A 37 -15.86 -2.90 -12.14
C THR A 37 -17.23 -2.65 -11.50
N ARG A 38 -17.41 -3.05 -10.25
CA ARG A 38 -18.67 -2.81 -9.52
C ARG A 38 -18.93 -1.32 -9.28
N MET A 39 -17.92 -0.55 -8.92
CA MET A 39 -18.06 0.91 -8.73
C MET A 39 -18.45 1.61 -10.05
N GLU A 40 -17.87 1.21 -11.15
CA GLU A 40 -18.19 1.75 -12.48
C GLU A 40 -19.61 1.39 -12.91
N GLN A 41 -20.00 0.12 -12.81
CA GLN A 41 -21.32 -0.37 -13.22
C GLN A 41 -22.46 0.29 -12.45
N HIS A 42 -22.29 0.47 -11.16
CA HIS A 42 -23.32 1.03 -10.30
C HIS A 42 -23.24 2.55 -10.12
N ARG A 43 -22.21 3.19 -10.71
CA ARG A 43 -21.94 4.64 -10.58
C ARG A 43 -21.88 5.13 -9.12
N HIS A 44 -21.50 4.25 -8.21
CA HIS A 44 -21.36 4.62 -6.80
C HIS A 44 -20.07 5.40 -6.59
N ASN A 45 -20.15 6.39 -5.71
CA ASN A 45 -18.93 7.02 -5.19
C ASN A 45 -18.19 6.00 -4.33
N GLY A 46 -16.98 5.66 -4.75
CA GLY A 46 -16.17 4.65 -4.07
C GLY A 46 -14.76 5.12 -3.80
N LYS A 47 -14.15 4.51 -2.78
CA LYS A 47 -12.73 4.69 -2.47
C LYS A 47 -12.03 3.35 -2.45
N ILE A 48 -10.91 3.27 -3.11
CA ILE A 48 -9.99 2.13 -3.04
C ILE A 48 -8.72 2.61 -2.34
N ILE A 49 -8.30 1.88 -1.33
CA ILE A 49 -7.11 2.21 -0.57
C ILE A 49 -6.15 1.03 -0.68
N PHE A 50 -5.02 1.27 -1.32
CA PHE A 50 -3.93 0.30 -1.34
C PHE A 50 -3.04 0.53 -0.14
N ILE A 51 -2.89 -0.49 0.69
CA ILE A 51 -2.08 -0.45 1.90
C ILE A 51 -0.89 -1.38 1.72
N LEU A 52 0.30 -0.81 1.68
CA LEU A 52 1.56 -1.54 1.52
C LEU A 52 2.37 -1.46 2.81
N LYS A 53 2.46 -2.57 3.52
CA LYS A 53 3.39 -2.72 4.63
C LYS A 53 4.67 -3.34 4.09
N THR A 54 5.72 -2.52 4.04
CA THR A 54 7.01 -2.89 3.44
C THR A 54 7.88 -3.72 4.38
N HIS A 55 8.77 -4.51 3.81
CA HIS A 55 9.77 -5.28 4.53
C HIS A 55 11.14 -5.13 3.86
N PRO A 56 12.23 -4.98 4.62
CA PRO A 56 13.54 -4.88 4.02
C PRO A 56 13.84 -6.07 3.10
N THR A 57 14.33 -5.79 1.91
CA THR A 57 14.71 -6.80 0.91
C THR A 57 16.17 -7.23 1.08
N MET A 58 16.55 -8.32 0.44
CA MET A 58 17.97 -8.73 0.38
C MET A 58 18.85 -7.65 -0.26
N SER A 59 18.35 -6.95 -1.26
CA SER A 59 19.04 -5.83 -1.90
C SER A 59 19.31 -4.69 -0.91
N ASP A 60 18.36 -4.36 -0.06
CA ASP A 60 18.50 -3.28 0.93
C ASP A 60 19.61 -3.60 1.95
N THR A 61 19.78 -4.88 2.31
CA THR A 61 20.83 -5.29 3.25
C THR A 61 22.24 -5.15 2.67
N ILE A 62 22.40 -5.15 1.35
CA ILE A 62 23.70 -4.91 0.69
C ILE A 62 24.11 -3.44 0.87
N HIS A 63 23.15 -2.53 0.80
CA HIS A 63 23.38 -1.08 0.81
C HIS A 63 23.33 -0.46 2.20
N SER A 64 22.83 -1.19 3.21
CA SER A 64 22.66 -0.68 4.59
C SER A 64 23.34 -1.58 5.61
N ALA A 65 24.37 -1.05 6.29
CA ALA A 65 25.03 -1.75 7.39
C ALA A 65 24.07 -2.03 8.57
N THR A 66 23.16 -1.11 8.85
CA THR A 66 22.13 -1.26 9.89
C THR A 66 21.20 -2.44 9.60
N LEU A 67 20.71 -2.55 8.35
CA LEU A 67 19.84 -3.64 7.93
C LEU A 67 20.58 -4.98 7.89
N ARG A 68 21.86 -4.98 7.49
CA ARG A 68 22.70 -6.19 7.50
C ARG A 68 22.88 -6.78 8.88
N ASN A 69 22.93 -5.94 9.91
CA ASN A 69 23.07 -6.33 11.31
C ASN A 69 21.72 -6.49 12.02
N SER A 70 20.61 -6.34 11.30
CA SER A 70 19.26 -6.53 11.84
C SER A 70 19.03 -8.00 12.20
N THR A 71 18.28 -8.23 13.26
CA THR A 71 17.81 -9.58 13.64
C THR A 71 16.66 -10.08 12.76
N SER A 72 16.03 -9.19 12.01
CA SER A 72 14.96 -9.56 11.05
C SER A 72 15.57 -10.06 9.75
N ALA A 73 15.19 -11.28 9.36
CA ALA A 73 15.57 -11.81 8.04
C ALA A 73 14.95 -10.93 6.93
N PRO A 74 15.70 -10.59 5.88
CA PRO A 74 15.16 -9.84 4.75
C PRO A 74 14.14 -10.67 3.97
N ALA A 75 13.24 -9.97 3.27
CA ALA A 75 12.27 -10.62 2.38
C ALA A 75 12.97 -11.43 1.29
N ASN A 76 12.47 -12.63 1.02
CA ASN A 76 12.98 -13.41 -0.08
C ASN A 76 12.60 -12.79 -1.44
N PRO A 77 13.21 -13.23 -2.57
CA PRO A 77 12.96 -12.64 -3.88
C PRO A 77 11.49 -12.67 -4.33
N PHE A 78 10.69 -13.68 -3.94
CA PHE A 78 9.28 -13.73 -4.29
C PHE A 78 8.49 -12.61 -3.60
N VAL A 79 8.75 -12.38 -2.31
CA VAL A 79 8.09 -11.33 -1.53
C VAL A 79 8.50 -9.94 -2.04
N ALA A 80 9.78 -9.74 -2.34
CA ALA A 80 10.28 -8.49 -2.92
C ALA A 80 9.64 -8.20 -4.29
N ALA A 81 9.52 -9.22 -5.15
CA ALA A 81 8.86 -9.09 -6.44
C ALA A 81 7.36 -8.77 -6.30
N ALA A 82 6.67 -9.41 -5.34
CA ALA A 82 5.27 -9.16 -5.08
C ALA A 82 5.02 -7.75 -4.53
N GLU A 83 5.90 -7.25 -3.65
CA GLU A 83 5.85 -5.88 -3.14
C GLU A 83 5.98 -4.86 -4.29
N ALA A 84 6.95 -5.05 -5.17
CA ALA A 84 7.14 -4.21 -6.35
C ALA A 84 5.94 -4.28 -7.31
N ALA A 85 5.41 -5.48 -7.56
CA ALA A 85 4.22 -5.67 -8.39
C ALA A 85 2.99 -4.97 -7.80
N PHE A 86 2.79 -5.07 -6.48
CA PHE A 86 1.71 -4.37 -5.78
C PHE A 86 1.82 -2.86 -5.91
N ALA A 87 3.00 -2.29 -5.66
CA ALA A 87 3.22 -0.86 -5.76
C ALA A 87 2.95 -0.35 -7.18
N THR A 88 3.55 -1.00 -8.18
CA THR A 88 3.37 -0.62 -9.58
C THR A 88 1.92 -0.75 -10.03
N PHE A 89 1.22 -1.81 -9.65
CA PHE A 89 -0.18 -2.00 -9.97
C PHE A 89 -1.04 -0.90 -9.35
N ALA A 90 -0.87 -0.61 -8.06
CA ALA A 90 -1.63 0.41 -7.34
C ALA A 90 -1.46 1.82 -7.94
N GLU A 91 -0.24 2.18 -8.31
CA GLU A 91 0.07 3.45 -8.98
C GLU A 91 -0.61 3.55 -10.37
N ASN A 92 -0.62 2.45 -11.13
CA ASN A 92 -1.29 2.43 -12.43
C ASN A 92 -2.81 2.45 -12.31
N ILE A 93 -3.40 1.91 -11.24
CA ILE A 93 -4.84 2.04 -10.96
C ILE A 93 -5.21 3.52 -10.73
N ILE A 94 -4.38 4.31 -10.05
CA ILE A 94 -4.62 5.77 -9.94
C ILE A 94 -4.65 6.42 -11.33
N ALA A 95 -3.67 6.12 -12.17
CA ALA A 95 -3.63 6.67 -13.52
C ALA A 95 -4.87 6.27 -14.34
N TYR A 96 -5.28 5.02 -14.24
CA TYR A 96 -6.48 4.49 -14.90
C TYR A 96 -7.78 5.14 -14.41
N THR A 97 -7.83 5.59 -13.14
CA THR A 97 -9.05 6.17 -12.55
C THR A 97 -9.05 7.71 -12.53
N THR A 98 -8.03 8.36 -13.10
CA THR A 98 -7.85 9.83 -13.02
C THR A 98 -9.04 10.62 -13.58
N ASP A 99 -9.68 10.14 -14.63
CA ASP A 99 -10.84 10.76 -15.28
C ASP A 99 -12.19 10.33 -14.67
N LYS A 100 -12.19 9.40 -13.71
CA LYS A 100 -13.39 8.85 -13.08
C LYS A 100 -13.75 9.66 -11.83
N GLN A 101 -14.71 10.56 -11.95
CA GLN A 101 -15.09 11.48 -10.87
C GLN A 101 -15.66 10.80 -9.62
N ASN A 102 -16.23 9.61 -9.78
CA ASN A 102 -16.87 8.85 -8.70
C ASN A 102 -15.92 7.87 -7.99
N ILE A 103 -14.68 7.71 -8.45
CA ILE A 103 -13.71 6.80 -7.86
C ILE A 103 -12.51 7.58 -7.33
N SER A 104 -12.15 7.35 -6.09
CA SER A 104 -10.94 7.90 -5.47
C SER A 104 -10.01 6.76 -5.06
N VAL A 105 -8.73 6.89 -5.38
CA VAL A 105 -7.71 5.90 -5.01
C VAL A 105 -6.67 6.57 -4.11
N LEU A 106 -6.30 5.90 -3.03
CA LEU A 106 -5.29 6.35 -2.07
C LEU A 106 -4.22 5.27 -1.90
N LEU A 107 -2.98 5.71 -1.79
CA LEU A 107 -1.82 4.85 -1.55
C LEU A 107 -1.30 5.09 -0.14
N VAL A 108 -1.25 4.06 0.68
CA VAL A 108 -0.77 4.12 2.06
C VAL A 108 0.40 3.17 2.24
N THR A 109 1.48 3.63 2.84
CA THR A 109 2.66 2.80 3.09
C THR A 109 3.19 2.98 4.51
N GLY A 110 3.92 1.99 4.98
CA GLY A 110 4.69 2.00 6.20
C GLY A 110 5.53 0.74 6.33
N ASP A 111 6.57 0.82 7.12
CA ASP A 111 7.44 -0.30 7.43
C ASP A 111 7.03 -1.00 8.74
N THR A 112 7.77 -2.02 9.13
CA THR A 112 7.56 -2.78 10.37
C THR A 112 7.71 -1.95 11.64
N GLN A 113 8.38 -0.79 11.58
CA GLN A 113 8.58 0.12 12.71
C GLN A 113 7.49 1.18 12.80
N ASN A 114 6.58 1.24 11.82
CA ASN A 114 5.50 2.21 11.82
C ASN A 114 4.45 1.84 12.87
N GLU A 115 4.35 2.62 13.95
CA GLU A 115 3.46 2.37 15.09
C GLU A 115 1.98 2.26 14.68
N THR A 116 1.57 3.04 13.67
CA THR A 116 0.19 3.00 13.15
C THR A 116 -0.12 1.66 12.48
N MET A 117 0.87 1.05 11.81
CA MET A 117 0.71 -0.23 11.12
C MET A 117 0.98 -1.46 11.98
N GLN A 118 1.44 -1.29 13.22
CA GLN A 118 1.68 -2.42 14.13
C GLN A 118 0.39 -3.08 14.62
N LYS A 119 -0.70 -2.32 14.69
CA LYS A 119 -2.01 -2.79 15.15
C LYS A 119 -3.11 -2.38 14.16
N ASP A 120 -3.92 -3.32 13.76
CA ASP A 120 -5.02 -3.08 12.80
C ASP A 120 -5.97 -2.00 13.29
N ASN A 121 -6.28 -1.95 14.59
CA ASN A 121 -7.14 -0.91 15.16
C ASN A 121 -6.55 0.49 15.04
N ASN A 122 -5.22 0.63 15.20
CA ASN A 122 -4.55 1.92 15.05
C ASN A 122 -4.61 2.38 13.58
N LEU A 123 -4.33 1.47 12.66
CA LEU A 123 -4.40 1.73 11.23
C LEU A 123 -5.83 2.12 10.82
N ALA A 124 -6.84 1.37 11.25
CA ALA A 124 -8.23 1.63 10.95
C ALA A 124 -8.70 2.99 11.49
N THR A 125 -8.35 3.32 12.75
CA THR A 125 -8.71 4.59 13.37
C THR A 125 -8.05 5.77 12.65
N TRP A 126 -6.76 5.68 12.37
CA TRP A 126 -6.05 6.71 11.62
C TRP A 126 -6.64 6.88 10.22
N LEU A 127 -6.90 5.78 9.53
CA LEU A 127 -7.41 5.80 8.17
C LEU A 127 -8.80 6.43 8.09
N ALA A 128 -9.70 6.11 9.01
CA ALA A 128 -11.01 6.73 9.11
C ALA A 128 -10.89 8.26 9.26
N SER A 129 -10.07 8.71 10.23
CA SER A 129 -9.83 10.14 10.45
C SER A 129 -9.20 10.83 9.22
N TYR A 130 -8.27 10.15 8.55
CA TYR A 130 -7.63 10.67 7.34
C TYR A 130 -8.63 10.82 6.19
N LEU A 131 -9.53 9.85 6.00
CA LEU A 131 -10.56 9.87 4.96
C LEU A 131 -11.59 10.96 5.21
N ASP A 132 -12.04 11.15 6.46
CA ASP A 132 -12.98 12.23 6.82
C ASP A 132 -12.37 13.61 6.51
N ALA A 133 -11.08 13.79 6.83
CA ALA A 133 -10.37 15.01 6.50
C ALA A 133 -10.19 15.19 4.98
N TYR A 134 -9.87 14.11 4.26
CA TYR A 134 -9.73 14.12 2.81
C TYR A 134 -11.04 14.50 2.11
N ASP A 135 -12.17 13.99 2.57
CA ASP A 135 -13.50 14.30 2.03
C ASP A 135 -13.90 15.76 2.29
N SER A 136 -13.41 16.33 3.38
CA SER A 136 -13.65 17.72 3.75
C SER A 136 -12.84 18.72 2.93
N LEU A 137 -11.90 18.28 2.10
CA LEU A 137 -11.11 19.17 1.25
C LEU A 137 -11.98 19.83 0.19
N LYS A 138 -11.91 21.16 0.09
CA LYS A 138 -12.61 21.95 -0.93
C LYS A 138 -12.12 21.65 -2.36
N THR A 139 -10.88 21.22 -2.49
CA THR A 139 -10.26 20.86 -3.78
C THR A 139 -9.57 19.52 -3.62
N LYS A 140 -9.98 18.55 -4.42
CA LYS A 140 -9.31 17.24 -4.45
C LYS A 140 -7.88 17.40 -4.97
N PRO A 141 -6.91 16.64 -4.44
CA PRO A 141 -5.55 16.62 -4.96
C PRO A 141 -5.52 16.30 -6.46
N SER A 142 -4.59 16.91 -7.18
CA SER A 142 -4.37 16.58 -8.59
C SER A 142 -3.89 15.12 -8.72
N ALA A 143 -4.04 14.54 -9.91
CA ALA A 143 -3.57 13.18 -10.19
C ALA A 143 -2.09 12.97 -9.80
N LYS A 144 -1.24 13.98 -10.05
CA LYS A 144 0.17 13.93 -9.65
C LYS A 144 0.37 13.80 -8.14
N ASN A 145 -0.45 14.49 -7.34
CA ASN A 145 -0.38 14.40 -5.88
C ASN A 145 -1.01 13.10 -5.36
N SER A 146 -1.92 12.50 -6.11
CA SER A 146 -2.53 11.21 -5.76
C SER A 146 -1.57 10.03 -5.96
N LEU A 147 -0.54 10.16 -6.81
CA LEU A 147 0.51 9.14 -6.98
C LEU A 147 1.51 9.07 -5.82
N THR A 148 1.35 9.91 -4.79
CA THR A 148 2.25 9.91 -3.64
C THR A 148 1.79 8.89 -2.61
N TRP A 149 2.69 8.00 -2.20
CA TRP A 149 2.47 7.10 -1.08
C TRP A 149 2.45 7.88 0.24
N ILE A 150 1.33 7.80 0.93
CA ILE A 150 1.11 8.45 2.22
C ILE A 150 1.65 7.54 3.32
N LYS A 151 2.56 8.06 4.15
CA LYS A 151 3.03 7.30 5.30
C LYS A 151 1.90 7.14 6.32
N ALA A 152 1.63 5.92 6.75
CA ALA A 152 0.63 5.65 7.79
C ALA A 152 0.98 6.44 9.07
N GLY A 153 -0.02 7.08 9.68
CA GLY A 153 0.19 8.02 10.79
C GLY A 153 0.54 9.45 10.36
N ALA A 154 0.60 9.74 9.07
CA ALA A 154 0.77 11.12 8.59
C ALA A 154 -0.35 12.04 9.07
N LYS A 155 -0.07 13.33 9.16
CA LYS A 155 -1.07 14.34 9.52
C LYS A 155 -2.21 14.36 8.51
N ASN A 156 -3.41 14.62 8.99
CA ASN A 156 -4.60 14.74 8.14
C ASN A 156 -4.41 15.82 7.07
N PRO A 157 -4.90 15.59 5.83
CA PRO A 157 -4.83 16.58 4.78
C PRO A 157 -5.61 17.84 5.20
N GLY A 158 -5.10 19.03 4.84
CA GLY A 158 -5.70 20.30 5.22
C GLY A 158 -5.37 20.79 6.62
N SER A 159 -4.69 20.00 7.46
CA SER A 159 -4.19 20.49 8.75
C SER A 159 -2.97 21.39 8.52
N PHE A 160 -3.20 22.70 8.39
CA PHE A 160 -2.10 23.67 8.39
C PHE A 160 -1.43 23.68 9.77
N SER A 161 -0.12 23.44 9.80
CA SER A 161 0.68 23.79 10.97
C SER A 161 0.68 25.32 11.09
N LEU A 162 -0.06 25.86 12.05
CA LEU A 162 -0.06 27.30 12.40
C LEU A 162 1.23 27.75 13.09
N PHE A 163 2.23 26.87 13.17
CA PHE A 163 3.52 27.20 13.76
C PHE A 163 4.62 27.11 12.68
N LYS A 164 4.99 28.26 12.18
CA LYS A 164 6.32 28.53 11.64
C LYS A 164 7.23 28.91 12.80
#